data_175f93e872ab85ca44bca4995cecdf6d
#
_entry.id   175f93e872ab85ca44bca4995cecdf6d
#
_cell.length_a   1.000
_cell.length_b   1.000
_cell.length_c   1.000
_cell.angle_alpha   90.00
_cell.angle_beta   90.00
_cell.angle_gamma   90.00
#
_symmetry.space_group_name_H-M   'P 1'
#
loop_
_entity.id
_entity.type
_entity.pdbx_description
1 polymer ?
#
loop_
_entity_poly.entity_id
_entity_poly.type
_entity_poly.pdbx_seq_one_letter_code
_entity_poly.pdbx_strand_id
1 'polypeptide(L)'
;GQTPGQPAVFEADAAVLARVEEVGPAALRASTASSGGARICVGQMLAGNSFVTAANVGRARELFPGAVSTDMESTALAQVAASAGIPFASVRGVSDLCGPEAGQDFHIGAHEAAARSAAVVLAALG
;
A
#
# COMPACT_ATOMS: atom_id res chain seq x y z
N GLY A 1 -10.51 14.51 6.79
CA GLY A 1 -10.56 15.69 5.96
C GLY A 1 -9.19 16.21 5.60
N GLN A 2 -9.10 16.94 4.52
CA GLN A 2 -7.85 17.55 4.07
C GLN A 2 -7.54 18.79 4.91
N THR A 3 -6.28 18.97 5.24
CA THR A 3 -5.81 20.19 5.89
C THR A 3 -5.70 21.31 4.83
N PRO A 4 -6.27 22.51 5.08
CA PRO A 4 -6.14 23.63 4.17
C PRO A 4 -4.68 23.92 3.80
N GLY A 5 -4.42 24.16 2.53
CA GLY A 5 -3.08 24.45 2.02
C GLY A 5 -2.21 23.23 1.74
N GLN A 6 -2.70 22.01 2.00
CA GLN A 6 -2.01 20.78 1.63
C GLN A 6 -2.55 20.19 0.31
N PRO A 7 -1.72 19.44 -0.43
CA PRO A 7 -2.15 18.82 -1.67
C PRO A 7 -3.16 17.69 -1.43
N ALA A 8 -3.97 17.38 -2.44
CA ALA A 8 -4.88 16.24 -2.40
C ALA A 8 -4.15 14.90 -2.54
N VAL A 9 -2.97 14.92 -3.13
CA VAL A 9 -2.12 13.73 -3.36
C VAL A 9 -0.72 14.05 -2.83
N PHE A 10 -0.16 13.10 -2.08
CA PHE A 10 1.22 13.16 -1.59
C PHE A 10 2.07 12.19 -2.40
N GLU A 11 3.14 12.72 -3.01
CA GLU A 11 4.07 11.90 -3.76
C GLU A 11 4.98 11.11 -2.82
N ALA A 12 5.18 9.83 -3.13
CA ALA A 12 6.16 9.02 -2.42
C ALA A 12 7.59 9.45 -2.78
N ASP A 13 8.51 9.30 -1.83
CA ASP A 13 9.93 9.62 -2.06
C ASP A 13 10.51 8.75 -3.18
N ALA A 14 11.04 9.39 -4.22
CA ALA A 14 11.53 8.70 -5.41
C ALA A 14 12.73 7.78 -5.13
N ALA A 15 13.61 8.15 -4.21
CA ALA A 15 14.77 7.33 -3.86
C ALA A 15 14.36 6.05 -3.13
N VAL A 16 13.38 6.15 -2.22
CA VAL A 16 12.82 4.99 -1.53
C VAL A 16 12.11 4.06 -2.51
N LEU A 17 11.29 4.60 -3.42
CA LEU A 17 10.63 3.79 -4.45
C LEU A 17 11.63 3.05 -5.33
N ALA A 18 12.67 3.73 -5.81
CA ALA A 18 13.71 3.11 -6.62
C ALA A 18 14.40 1.96 -5.89
N ARG A 19 14.67 2.13 -4.60
CA ARG A 19 15.28 1.08 -3.78
C ARG A 19 14.36 -0.11 -3.59
N VAL A 20 13.07 0.13 -3.33
CA VAL A 20 12.06 -0.92 -3.21
C VAL A 20 11.93 -1.70 -4.53
N GLU A 21 11.92 -1.03 -5.66
CA GLU A 21 11.86 -1.68 -6.97
C GLU A 21 13.09 -2.55 -7.26
N GLU A 22 14.28 -2.12 -6.80
CA GLU A 22 15.53 -2.84 -7.00
C GLU A 22 15.62 -4.10 -6.15
N VAL A 23 15.37 -4.01 -4.84
CA VAL A 23 15.62 -5.10 -3.88
C VAL A 23 14.35 -5.79 -3.40
N GLY A 24 13.22 -5.15 -3.54
CA GLY A 24 11.93 -5.62 -3.00
C GLY A 24 11.44 -6.93 -3.60
N PRO A 25 11.47 -7.13 -4.93
CA PRO A 25 10.92 -8.36 -5.53
C PRO A 25 11.55 -9.65 -5.00
N ALA A 26 12.88 -9.71 -4.89
CA ALA A 26 13.56 -10.87 -4.35
C ALA A 26 13.28 -11.06 -2.85
N ALA A 27 13.30 -9.98 -2.08
CA ALA A 27 12.98 -10.00 -0.65
C ALA A 27 11.54 -10.46 -0.40
N LEU A 28 10.60 -10.00 -1.20
CA LEU A 28 9.20 -10.41 -1.12
C LEU A 28 9.03 -11.90 -1.38
N ARG A 29 9.59 -12.42 -2.47
CA ARG A 29 9.48 -13.85 -2.81
C ARG A 29 10.10 -14.75 -1.76
N ALA A 30 11.14 -14.31 -1.07
CA ALA A 30 11.81 -15.05 -0.02
C ALA A 30 11.20 -14.84 1.38
N SER A 31 10.20 -13.96 1.53
CA SER A 31 9.73 -13.51 2.85
C SER A 31 8.97 -14.55 3.65
N THR A 32 8.16 -15.37 2.99
CA THR A 32 7.33 -16.39 3.63
C THR A 32 7.27 -17.66 2.77
N ALA A 33 6.78 -18.75 3.34
CA ALA A 33 6.65 -20.02 2.63
C ALA A 33 5.71 -19.94 1.41
N SER A 34 4.74 -19.03 1.43
CA SER A 34 3.73 -18.88 0.39
C SER A 34 3.94 -17.66 -0.52
N SER A 35 5.04 -16.94 -0.39
CA SER A 35 5.28 -15.69 -1.12
C SER A 35 5.98 -15.84 -2.47
N GLY A 36 6.29 -17.05 -2.90
CA GLY A 36 7.06 -17.30 -4.12
C GLY A 36 6.47 -16.71 -5.41
N GLY A 37 5.14 -16.58 -5.49
CA GLY A 37 4.43 -15.94 -6.60
C GLY A 37 3.99 -14.50 -6.32
N ALA A 38 4.34 -13.93 -5.18
CA ALA A 38 3.94 -12.59 -4.81
C ALA A 38 4.69 -11.53 -5.65
N ARG A 39 4.00 -10.41 -5.90
CA ARG A 39 4.52 -9.31 -6.72
C ARG A 39 4.37 -7.97 -6.00
N ILE A 40 5.26 -7.04 -6.33
CA ILE A 40 5.14 -5.65 -5.92
C ILE A 40 4.37 -4.90 -7.01
N CYS A 41 3.37 -4.13 -6.58
CA CYS A 41 2.69 -3.16 -7.42
C CYS A 41 3.01 -1.77 -6.90
N VAL A 42 3.39 -0.87 -7.77
CA VAL A 42 3.60 0.55 -7.45
C VAL A 42 2.47 1.35 -8.05
N GLY A 43 1.86 2.21 -7.25
CA GLY A 43 0.74 3.01 -7.72
C GLY A 43 0.12 3.84 -6.62
N GLN A 44 -0.97 4.52 -6.95
CA GLN A 44 -1.69 5.34 -6.01
C GLN A 44 -2.36 4.49 -4.93
N MET A 45 -2.13 4.86 -3.68
CA MET A 45 -2.87 4.33 -2.53
C MET A 45 -3.93 5.33 -2.10
N LEU A 46 -5.13 4.84 -1.85
CA LEU A 46 -6.20 5.63 -1.27
C LEU A 46 -6.21 5.44 0.24
N ALA A 47 -6.45 6.51 0.97
CA ALA A 47 -6.64 6.42 2.42
C ALA A 47 -7.83 7.28 2.84
N GLY A 48 -8.65 6.75 3.73
CA GLY A 48 -9.83 7.44 4.22
C GLY A 48 -10.30 6.88 5.55
N ASN A 49 -11.27 7.55 6.15
CA ASN A 49 -11.78 7.20 7.47
C ASN A 49 -12.83 6.07 7.44
N SER A 50 -13.22 5.63 6.25
CA SER A 50 -14.23 4.59 6.09
C SER A 50 -13.60 3.26 5.77
N PHE A 51 -14.07 2.21 6.41
CA PHE A 51 -13.69 0.85 6.09
C PHE A 51 -14.17 0.51 4.67
N VAL A 52 -13.27 0.01 3.84
CA VAL A 52 -13.62 -0.37 2.46
C VAL A 52 -14.18 -1.79 2.45
N THR A 53 -15.38 -1.92 1.91
CA THR A 53 -16.14 -3.17 1.85
C THR A 53 -16.63 -3.41 0.43
N ALA A 54 -17.22 -4.58 0.19
CA ALA A 54 -17.88 -4.89 -1.07
C ALA A 54 -18.93 -3.84 -1.47
N ALA A 55 -19.58 -3.21 -0.47
CA ALA A 55 -20.65 -2.23 -0.73
C ALA A 55 -20.12 -0.90 -1.27
N ASN A 56 -18.90 -0.50 -0.95
CA ASN A 56 -18.37 0.82 -1.32
C ASN A 56 -17.11 0.78 -2.21
N VAL A 57 -16.48 -0.38 -2.39
CA VAL A 57 -15.25 -0.50 -3.20
C VAL A 57 -15.46 -0.13 -4.66
N GLY A 58 -16.65 -0.42 -5.21
CA GLY A 58 -16.99 -0.08 -6.60
C GLY A 58 -16.87 1.41 -6.87
N ARG A 59 -17.39 2.24 -5.96
CA ARG A 59 -17.30 3.70 -6.11
C ARG A 59 -15.87 4.22 -6.03
N ALA A 60 -15.05 3.65 -5.16
CA ALA A 60 -13.63 4.02 -5.10
C ALA A 60 -12.91 3.68 -6.41
N ARG A 61 -13.20 2.54 -7.02
CA ARG A 61 -12.64 2.14 -8.32
C ARG A 61 -13.09 3.04 -9.46
N GLU A 62 -14.35 3.48 -9.44
CA GLU A 62 -14.88 4.43 -10.44
C GLU A 62 -14.21 5.79 -10.35
N LEU A 63 -14.04 6.32 -9.13
CA LEU A 63 -13.46 7.64 -8.90
C LEU A 63 -11.93 7.66 -9.07
N PHE A 64 -11.28 6.55 -8.77
CA PHE A 64 -9.82 6.43 -8.78
C PHE A 64 -9.37 5.15 -9.51
N PRO A 65 -9.54 5.09 -10.83
CA PRO A 65 -9.26 3.86 -11.60
C PRO A 65 -7.79 3.42 -11.58
N GLY A 66 -6.87 4.34 -11.28
CA GLY A 66 -5.44 4.04 -11.14
C GLY A 66 -4.99 3.62 -9.74
N ALA A 67 -5.90 3.55 -8.77
CA ALA A 67 -5.54 3.17 -7.41
C ALA A 67 -5.26 1.66 -7.32
N VAL A 68 -4.21 1.30 -6.59
CA VAL A 68 -3.78 -0.10 -6.41
C VAL A 68 -4.13 -0.66 -5.04
N SER A 69 -4.41 0.19 -4.07
CA SER A 69 -4.79 -0.23 -2.72
C SER A 69 -5.57 0.84 -1.98
N THR A 70 -6.14 0.44 -0.86
CA THR A 70 -6.81 1.35 0.08
C THR A 70 -6.45 0.98 1.51
N ASP A 71 -6.29 1.97 2.35
CA ASP A 71 -6.06 1.84 3.78
C ASP A 71 -6.72 2.99 4.56
N MET A 72 -6.44 3.10 5.85
CA MET A 72 -7.03 4.13 6.72
C MET A 72 -5.99 5.07 7.33
N GLU A 73 -4.70 4.85 7.13
CA GLU A 73 -3.63 5.54 7.84
C GLU A 73 -2.67 6.34 6.95
N SER A 74 -2.45 5.92 5.71
CA SER A 74 -1.36 6.44 4.87
C SER A 74 -1.46 7.94 4.63
N THR A 75 -2.65 8.49 4.38
CA THR A 75 -2.81 9.92 4.15
C THR A 75 -2.45 10.74 5.39
N ALA A 76 -2.87 10.31 6.57
CA ALA A 76 -2.54 11.01 7.81
C ALA A 76 -1.02 11.03 8.07
N LEU A 77 -0.36 9.91 7.85
CA LEU A 77 1.10 9.82 7.97
C LEU A 77 1.82 10.70 6.95
N ALA A 78 1.36 10.69 5.70
CA ALA A 78 1.91 11.53 4.64
C ALA A 78 1.74 13.03 4.95
N GLN A 79 0.59 13.43 5.49
CA GLN A 79 0.35 14.81 5.92
C GLN A 79 1.34 15.27 6.98
N VAL A 80 1.57 14.44 8.00
CA VAL A 80 2.52 14.75 9.07
C VAL A 80 3.94 14.81 8.52
N ALA A 81 4.35 13.86 7.72
CA ALA A 81 5.66 13.83 7.09
C ALA A 81 5.90 15.08 6.22
N ALA A 82 4.92 15.43 5.38
CA ALA A 82 5.01 16.62 4.54
C ALA A 82 5.12 17.89 5.35
N SER A 83 4.36 18.02 6.44
CA SER A 83 4.41 19.19 7.35
C SER A 83 5.76 19.32 8.05
N ALA A 84 6.44 18.21 8.29
CA ALA A 84 7.76 18.16 8.93
C ALA A 84 8.93 18.18 7.92
N GLY A 85 8.66 18.19 6.63
CA GLY A 85 9.70 18.11 5.59
C GLY A 85 10.42 16.76 5.54
N ILE A 86 9.74 15.68 5.95
CA ILE A 86 10.32 14.34 6.00
C ILE A 86 9.89 13.56 4.76
N PRO A 87 10.82 12.93 4.02
CA PRO A 87 10.47 12.02 2.93
C PRO A 87 9.57 10.88 3.41
N PHE A 88 8.58 10.52 2.59
CA PHE A 88 7.59 9.51 2.94
C PHE A 88 7.38 8.51 1.80
N ALA A 89 7.22 7.26 2.15
CA ALA A 89 6.70 6.22 1.27
C ALA A 89 5.89 5.24 2.10
N SER A 90 4.91 4.60 1.48
CA SER A 90 4.10 3.54 2.10
C SER A 90 4.36 2.21 1.41
N VAL A 91 4.65 1.19 2.19
CA VAL A 91 4.79 -0.20 1.72
C VAL A 91 3.79 -1.05 2.50
N ARG A 92 2.83 -1.65 1.79
CA ARG A 92 1.74 -2.39 2.41
C ARG A 92 1.64 -3.80 1.87
N GLY A 93 1.39 -4.74 2.76
CA GLY A 93 0.95 -6.08 2.39
C GLY A 93 -0.55 -6.10 2.18
N VAL A 94 -1.00 -6.58 1.04
CA VAL A 94 -2.42 -6.72 0.74
C VAL A 94 -2.92 -8.04 1.32
N SER A 95 -3.87 -7.98 2.26
CA SER A 95 -4.43 -9.16 2.91
C SER A 95 -5.66 -9.72 2.19
N ASP A 96 -6.42 -8.86 1.52
CA ASP A 96 -7.65 -9.22 0.82
C ASP A 96 -7.98 -8.22 -0.29
N LEU A 97 -9.00 -8.51 -1.07
CA LEU A 97 -9.44 -7.69 -2.21
C LEU A 97 -10.68 -6.82 -1.89
N CYS A 98 -11.02 -6.63 -0.63
CA CYS A 98 -12.14 -5.79 -0.20
C CYS A 98 -13.50 -6.21 -0.80
N GLY A 99 -13.86 -7.47 -0.68
CA GLY A 99 -15.12 -8.00 -1.21
C GLY A 99 -14.92 -8.59 -2.60
N PRO A 100 -14.35 -9.78 -2.66
CA PRO A 100 -14.11 -10.47 -3.91
C PRO A 100 -15.43 -10.83 -4.61
N GLU A 101 -15.42 -10.73 -5.93
CA GLU A 101 -16.42 -11.40 -6.74
C GLU A 101 -16.17 -12.91 -6.73
N ALA A 102 -17.17 -13.70 -7.06
CA ALA A 102 -17.06 -15.15 -7.09
C ALA A 102 -15.82 -15.59 -7.90
N GLY A 103 -14.95 -16.39 -7.29
CA GLY A 103 -13.71 -16.89 -7.91
C GLY A 103 -12.49 -15.97 -7.78
N GLN A 104 -12.61 -14.83 -7.08
CA GLN A 104 -11.51 -13.90 -6.86
C GLN A 104 -11.12 -13.81 -5.37
N ASP A 105 -11.17 -14.92 -4.67
CA ASP A 105 -10.88 -14.99 -3.24
C ASP A 105 -9.37 -14.97 -3.00
N PHE A 106 -8.79 -13.75 -2.94
CA PHE A 106 -7.46 -13.59 -2.39
C PHE A 106 -7.59 -13.19 -0.93
N HIS A 107 -7.09 -14.04 -0.04
CA HIS A 107 -7.02 -13.74 1.38
C HIS A 107 -5.78 -14.39 2.00
N ILE A 108 -5.00 -13.58 2.70
CA ILE A 108 -3.90 -14.04 3.54
C ILE A 108 -4.08 -13.46 4.94
N GLY A 109 -3.57 -14.13 5.96
CA GLY A 109 -3.63 -13.63 7.33
C GLY A 109 -2.85 -12.33 7.51
N ALA A 110 -3.18 -11.57 8.55
CA ALA A 110 -2.50 -10.32 8.87
C ALA A 110 -0.99 -10.53 9.13
N HIS A 111 -0.60 -11.62 9.76
CA HIS A 111 0.80 -11.97 9.96
C HIS A 111 1.56 -12.18 8.65
N GLU A 112 0.96 -12.89 7.72
CA GLU A 112 1.51 -13.12 6.40
C GLU A 112 1.70 -11.81 5.64
N ALA A 113 0.68 -10.96 5.59
CA ALA A 113 0.74 -9.66 4.93
C ALA A 113 1.80 -8.76 5.57
N ALA A 114 1.86 -8.71 6.90
CA ALA A 114 2.85 -7.93 7.64
C ALA A 114 4.27 -8.44 7.38
N ALA A 115 4.50 -9.74 7.41
CA ALA A 115 5.81 -10.32 7.14
C ALA A 115 6.31 -10.00 5.73
N ARG A 116 5.43 -10.06 4.74
CA ARG A 116 5.76 -9.71 3.34
C ARG A 116 6.20 -8.25 3.20
N SER A 117 5.42 -7.31 3.75
CA SER A 117 5.77 -5.89 3.68
C SER A 117 7.02 -5.55 4.48
N ALA A 118 7.17 -6.13 5.67
CA ALA A 118 8.36 -5.94 6.50
C ALA A 118 9.64 -6.42 5.81
N ALA A 119 9.60 -7.56 5.15
CA ALA A 119 10.76 -8.08 4.41
C ALA A 119 11.22 -7.10 3.30
N VAL A 120 10.28 -6.52 2.57
CA VAL A 120 10.57 -5.52 1.54
C VAL A 120 11.20 -4.27 2.14
N VAL A 121 10.62 -3.75 3.22
CA VAL A 121 11.13 -2.54 3.90
C VAL A 121 12.54 -2.79 4.45
N LEU A 122 12.76 -3.90 5.13
CA LEU A 122 14.08 -4.23 5.69
C LEU A 122 15.13 -4.36 4.60
N ALA A 123 14.81 -4.97 3.47
CA ALA A 123 15.72 -5.05 2.33
C ALA A 123 16.03 -3.66 1.76
N ALA A 124 15.05 -2.79 1.66
CA ALA A 124 15.23 -1.44 1.14
C ALA A 124 16.06 -0.54 2.08
N LEU A 125 16.01 -0.78 3.38
CA LEU A 125 16.80 -0.06 4.40
C LEU A 125 18.22 -0.60 4.56
N GLY A 126 18.47 -1.81 4.12
CA GLY A 126 19.76 -2.53 4.23
C GLY A 126 20.87 -2.13 3.28
#